data_d25dcc53a4968b5f16065fdc7003aa08
#
_entry.id   d25dcc53a4968b5f16065fdc7003aa08
#
_cell.length_a   1.000
_cell.length_b   1.000
_cell.length_c   1.000
_cell.angle_alpha   90.00
_cell.angle_beta   90.00
_cell.angle_gamma   90.00
#
_symmetry.space_group_name_H-M   'P 1'
#
loop_
_entity.id
_entity.type
_entity.pdbx_description
1 polymer ?
#
loop_
_entity_poly.entity_id
_entity_poly.type
_entity_poly.pdbx_seq_one_letter_code
_entity_poly.pdbx_strand_id
1 'polypeptide(L)'
;MMPGSSNRARARPRARIWGGGVLEWWSIGVLRTTGLGPRRLQRQYNVASIALIFLFLSSASGLFGMSRTLEEANRHKILLLCVGSEPQTLDPQLSQGDTEHQIIDALMTGLVENDEYDQAKVVPGLADHWDHNDDYSVWTFHIRENAKWSNGDPVTAQDFVDSYRRVLTAGLGAVYSDALFIMKGAKDYYDQNLTDFNQVGVHAEDPHTLKIELIGPTPYFLSAILHTTWLPIHMPTILKFGKMDERDTKWTTPGNYVGTGPFILKTWRQNDVIEVVRNPLYWDAATVKLNGINFYSIENQDTAERAFEAGQLHKTLDVPLDRIPYYRREHPERIRIDPYLADYFYRLNTNRKPLDNPKVRLALNLALNREEIVTNITRAKQTPEAGIVPPGMAGYEALDVIHYDPERARQLLAEAGYPNGKGFPKFNILINTHEAHRVIAEAIQQMWKQELNIDVGIENQEWKVYLQSQNSLNYDMIRGGWIGDFMDPVTFLTVWTTGNGNNDTGWSNPTYDQLLDQAAQTGDPQKRFDFLHEAEQLFLSQPAVVCIYWYTRVYLLDPSVKNWYPLALDLHNFKYIDLETEASPAQK
;
A
#
# COMPACT_ATOMS: atom_id res chain seq x y z
N MET A 1 -45.87 -8.40 44.00
CA MET A 1 -46.03 -9.86 44.17
C MET A 1 -44.78 -10.55 43.57
N MET A 2 -43.87 -10.92 44.42
CA MET A 2 -42.90 -12.01 44.19
C MET A 2 -43.59 -13.31 44.61
N PRO A 3 -43.15 -14.54 44.29
CA PRO A 3 -41.77 -15.06 44.17
C PRO A 3 -41.63 -16.07 43.00
N GLY A 4 -40.54 -16.64 42.67
CA GLY A 4 -39.67 -17.54 43.32
C GLY A 4 -38.55 -18.10 42.47
N SER A 5 -37.50 -18.29 43.14
CA SER A 5 -36.21 -18.92 42.96
C SER A 5 -36.23 -20.36 42.40
N SER A 6 -35.15 -20.73 41.66
CA SER A 6 -34.42 -21.97 42.00
C SER A 6 -33.03 -22.00 41.35
N ASN A 7 -32.05 -22.14 42.24
CA ASN A 7 -30.66 -22.59 42.03
C ASN A 7 -30.61 -23.97 41.39
N ARG A 8 -29.62 -24.21 40.55
CA ARG A 8 -28.76 -25.43 40.65
C ARG A 8 -27.36 -25.20 40.07
N ALA A 9 -26.41 -25.57 40.91
CA ALA A 9 -24.98 -25.47 40.76
C ALA A 9 -24.33 -26.71 40.11
N ARG A 10 -23.06 -26.50 39.70
CA ARG A 10 -21.92 -27.45 39.56
C ARG A 10 -21.90 -28.35 38.33
N ALA A 11 -20.77 -28.21 37.55
CA ALA A 11 -19.55 -29.01 37.83
C ALA A 11 -18.40 -28.57 36.91
N ARG A 12 -17.20 -28.35 37.50
CA ARG A 12 -15.91 -28.33 36.81
C ARG A 12 -15.41 -29.77 36.61
N PRO A 13 -14.62 -30.06 35.57
CA PRO A 13 -13.63 -31.12 35.67
C PRO A 13 -12.20 -30.59 35.76
N ARG A 14 -11.46 -31.34 36.58
CA ARG A 14 -10.10 -31.16 37.03
C ARG A 14 -9.06 -31.36 35.91
N ALA A 15 -7.98 -30.59 36.03
CA ALA A 15 -6.71 -30.84 35.38
C ALA A 15 -6.14 -32.22 35.73
N ARG A 16 -5.58 -32.92 34.74
CA ARG A 16 -4.62 -34.04 34.98
C ARG A 16 -3.26 -33.65 34.37
N ILE A 17 -2.32 -33.53 35.26
CA ILE A 17 -0.88 -33.46 35.01
C ILE A 17 -0.40 -34.90 34.73
N TRP A 18 0.32 -35.10 33.64
CA TRP A 18 1.26 -36.19 33.41
C TRP A 18 2.44 -35.55 32.70
N GLY A 19 3.66 -35.47 33.19
CA GLY A 19 4.50 -36.58 33.64
C GLY A 19 5.56 -36.77 32.55
N GLY A 20 6.81 -36.36 32.84
CA GLY A 20 7.98 -36.29 31.96
C GLY A 20 8.29 -37.60 31.21
N GLY A 21 8.87 -37.45 30.03
CA GLY A 21 9.50 -38.52 29.26
C GLY A 21 10.92 -38.11 28.88
N VAL A 22 11.87 -38.77 29.46
CA VAL A 22 13.32 -38.65 29.28
C VAL A 22 13.71 -39.19 27.90
N LEU A 23 14.51 -38.44 27.15
CA LEU A 23 15.16 -38.89 25.92
C LEU A 23 16.32 -39.83 26.30
N GLU A 24 16.18 -41.11 26.05
CA GLU A 24 17.26 -42.10 26.12
C GLU A 24 18.10 -42.11 24.84
N TRP A 25 19.40 -41.99 25.05
CA TRP A 25 20.42 -42.17 24.03
C TRP A 25 20.63 -43.67 23.75
N TRP A 26 20.42 -44.13 22.55
CA TRP A 26 20.84 -45.48 22.13
C TRP A 26 22.31 -45.46 21.71
N SER A 27 23.15 -46.06 22.53
CA SER A 27 24.53 -46.42 22.23
C SER A 27 24.55 -47.64 21.30
N ILE A 28 25.16 -47.50 20.12
CA ILE A 28 25.40 -48.62 19.21
C ILE A 28 26.56 -49.44 19.74
N GLY A 29 26.25 -50.67 20.12
CA GLY A 29 27.23 -51.66 20.54
C GLY A 29 28.11 -52.15 19.43
N VAL A 30 29.39 -52.13 19.65
CA VAL A 30 30.41 -52.71 18.77
C VAL A 30 30.39 -54.23 18.86
N LEU A 31 29.93 -54.92 17.83
CA LEU A 31 30.12 -56.36 17.64
C LEU A 31 31.52 -56.61 17.01
N ARG A 32 32.42 -57.17 17.79
CA ARG A 32 33.64 -57.76 17.28
C ARG A 32 33.31 -59.11 16.60
N THR A 33 33.56 -59.25 15.32
CA THR A 33 33.69 -60.51 14.65
C THR A 33 35.10 -60.62 14.08
N THR A 34 35.73 -61.70 14.45
CA THR A 34 37.07 -62.13 14.00
C THR A 34 37.07 -62.66 12.58
N GLY A 35 37.98 -62.15 11.78
CA GLY A 35 38.73 -62.86 10.73
C GLY A 35 37.97 -63.32 9.50
N LEU A 36 38.17 -62.60 8.41
CA LEU A 36 38.45 -63.14 7.05
C LEU A 36 38.74 -61.95 6.09
N GLY A 37 39.76 -62.10 5.29
CA GLY A 37 40.54 -61.11 4.58
C GLY A 37 39.86 -60.15 3.60
N PRO A 38 40.53 -59.03 3.34
CA PRO A 38 39.97 -57.95 2.54
C PRO A 38 40.38 -58.10 1.07
N ARG A 39 39.43 -58.31 0.13
CA ARG A 39 39.68 -57.95 -1.31
C ARG A 39 38.47 -57.98 -2.25
N ARG A 40 37.22 -58.17 -1.81
CA ARG A 40 36.09 -58.19 -2.78
C ARG A 40 34.86 -57.34 -2.43
N LEU A 41 34.87 -56.56 -1.37
CA LEU A 41 33.70 -55.75 -0.95
C LEU A 41 33.82 -54.24 -1.25
N GLN A 42 34.99 -53.77 -1.68
CA GLN A 42 35.22 -52.32 -1.89
C GLN A 42 34.71 -51.75 -3.20
N ARG A 43 34.24 -52.59 -4.13
CA ARG A 43 33.69 -52.11 -5.43
C ARG A 43 32.17 -51.96 -5.49
N GLN A 44 31.43 -52.52 -4.55
CA GLN A 44 29.96 -52.38 -4.51
C GLN A 44 29.45 -51.21 -3.68
N TYR A 45 30.23 -50.74 -2.69
CA TYR A 45 29.82 -49.60 -1.84
C TYR A 45 30.02 -48.25 -2.53
N ASN A 46 30.95 -48.10 -3.46
CA ASN A 46 31.17 -46.84 -4.18
C ASN A 46 30.11 -46.53 -5.24
N VAL A 47 29.45 -47.53 -5.80
CA VAL A 47 28.38 -47.30 -6.82
C VAL A 47 27.04 -46.99 -6.15
N ALA A 48 26.74 -47.63 -5.01
CA ALA A 48 25.53 -47.35 -4.22
C ALA A 48 25.56 -46.00 -3.52
N SER A 49 26.73 -45.57 -3.00
CA SER A 49 26.89 -44.26 -2.37
C SER A 49 26.86 -43.11 -3.38
N ILE A 50 27.40 -43.29 -4.56
CA ILE A 50 27.33 -42.29 -5.64
C ILE A 50 25.90 -42.21 -6.21
N ALA A 51 25.19 -43.33 -6.34
CA ALA A 51 23.80 -43.34 -6.78
C ALA A 51 22.84 -42.70 -5.72
N LEU A 52 23.09 -42.87 -4.42
CA LEU A 52 22.32 -42.20 -3.35
C LEU A 52 22.62 -40.70 -3.27
N ILE A 53 23.87 -40.28 -3.55
CA ILE A 53 24.22 -38.86 -3.60
C ILE A 53 23.60 -38.18 -4.83
N PHE A 54 23.57 -38.89 -5.99
CA PHE A 54 22.87 -38.38 -7.18
C PHE A 54 21.34 -38.42 -7.05
N LEU A 55 20.75 -39.36 -6.32
CA LEU A 55 19.31 -39.36 -6.00
C LEU A 55 18.93 -38.30 -4.96
N PHE A 56 19.80 -37.96 -4.01
CA PHE A 56 19.60 -36.85 -3.09
C PHE A 56 19.83 -35.49 -3.73
N LEU A 57 20.74 -35.36 -4.69
CA LEU A 57 20.94 -34.14 -5.49
C LEU A 57 19.84 -33.93 -6.52
N SER A 58 19.21 -34.99 -7.04
CA SER A 58 18.06 -34.87 -7.96
C SER A 58 16.72 -34.71 -7.24
N SER A 59 16.60 -35.07 -5.95
CA SER A 59 15.39 -34.81 -5.14
C SER A 59 15.43 -33.49 -4.39
N ALA A 60 16.61 -32.87 -4.22
CA ALA A 60 16.72 -31.51 -3.67
C ALA A 60 16.40 -30.41 -4.68
N SER A 61 16.36 -30.72 -5.98
CA SER A 61 15.95 -29.78 -7.04
C SER A 61 14.44 -29.67 -7.23
N GLY A 62 13.64 -30.37 -6.43
CA GLY A 62 12.18 -30.37 -6.54
C GLY A 62 11.43 -29.60 -5.45
N LEU A 63 12.13 -28.93 -4.52
CA LEU A 63 11.50 -28.25 -3.36
C LEU A 63 11.73 -26.74 -3.26
N PHE A 64 12.47 -26.15 -4.18
CA PHE A 64 12.47 -24.70 -4.37
C PHE A 64 11.97 -24.44 -5.78
N GLY A 65 10.86 -23.71 -5.90
CA GLY A 65 10.39 -23.22 -7.18
C GLY A 65 11.58 -22.62 -7.92
N MET A 66 11.85 -23.08 -9.17
CA MET A 66 13.01 -22.65 -9.93
C MET A 66 13.04 -21.13 -9.98
N SER A 67 13.96 -20.51 -9.24
CA SER A 67 14.20 -19.07 -9.35
C SER A 67 14.71 -18.84 -10.77
N ARG A 68 13.98 -18.05 -11.54
CA ARG A 68 14.42 -17.65 -12.87
C ARG A 68 15.61 -16.70 -12.69
N THR A 69 16.67 -16.93 -13.45
CA THR A 69 17.73 -15.93 -13.56
C THR A 69 17.21 -14.74 -14.35
N LEU A 70 17.75 -13.53 -14.12
CA LEU A 70 17.38 -12.34 -14.90
C LEU A 70 17.53 -12.58 -16.40
N GLU A 71 18.59 -13.30 -16.83
CA GLU A 71 18.80 -13.63 -18.23
C GLU A 71 17.64 -14.43 -18.84
N GLU A 72 17.13 -15.44 -18.13
CA GLU A 72 15.97 -16.21 -18.57
C GLU A 72 14.71 -15.34 -18.57
N ALA A 73 14.51 -14.55 -17.52
CA ALA A 73 13.38 -13.64 -17.39
C ALA A 73 13.36 -12.59 -18.52
N ASN A 74 14.52 -11.99 -18.82
CA ASN A 74 14.69 -11.05 -19.93
C ASN A 74 14.37 -11.67 -21.28
N ARG A 75 14.89 -12.89 -21.53
CA ARG A 75 14.62 -13.65 -22.77
C ARG A 75 13.14 -13.92 -22.96
N HIS A 76 12.42 -14.22 -21.88
CA HIS A 76 10.99 -14.50 -21.90
C HIS A 76 10.13 -13.26 -21.67
N LYS A 77 10.73 -12.07 -21.52
CA LYS A 77 10.01 -10.81 -21.25
C LYS A 77 9.09 -10.92 -20.02
N ILE A 78 9.60 -11.49 -18.91
CA ILE A 78 8.90 -11.62 -17.64
C ILE A 78 9.58 -10.71 -16.61
N LEU A 79 8.88 -9.70 -16.15
CA LEU A 79 9.37 -8.77 -15.14
C LEU A 79 9.26 -9.41 -13.74
N LEU A 80 10.32 -9.31 -12.91
CA LEU A 80 10.40 -9.88 -11.58
C LEU A 80 10.47 -8.75 -10.56
N LEU A 81 9.38 -8.50 -9.83
CA LEU A 81 9.23 -7.40 -8.88
C LEU A 81 9.09 -7.92 -7.45
N CYS A 82 9.75 -7.27 -6.49
CA CYS A 82 9.44 -7.41 -5.08
C CYS A 82 8.38 -6.38 -4.69
N VAL A 83 7.29 -6.83 -4.06
CA VAL A 83 6.19 -5.98 -3.58
C VAL A 83 6.10 -5.92 -2.04
N GLY A 84 7.07 -6.50 -1.34
CA GLY A 84 7.13 -6.50 0.13
C GLY A 84 6.18 -7.50 0.76
N SER A 85 5.11 -7.03 1.37
CA SER A 85 4.15 -7.89 2.07
C SER A 85 3.19 -8.61 1.13
N GLU A 86 2.52 -9.62 1.64
CA GLU A 86 1.41 -10.30 0.98
C GLU A 86 0.21 -9.35 0.87
N PRO A 87 -0.41 -9.18 -0.32
CA PRO A 87 -1.58 -8.33 -0.47
C PRO A 87 -2.77 -8.86 0.33
N GLN A 88 -3.53 -7.95 0.93
CA GLN A 88 -4.74 -8.30 1.66
C GLN A 88 -5.84 -8.77 0.71
N THR A 89 -6.00 -8.10 -0.42
CA THR A 89 -7.02 -8.35 -1.43
C THR A 89 -6.56 -7.87 -2.81
N LEU A 90 -7.14 -8.39 -3.88
CA LEU A 90 -7.02 -7.82 -5.22
C LEU A 90 -8.35 -7.22 -5.72
N ASP A 91 -9.31 -7.00 -4.81
CA ASP A 91 -10.50 -6.22 -5.08
C ASP A 91 -10.12 -4.72 -5.12
N PRO A 92 -10.18 -4.03 -6.27
CA PRO A 92 -9.72 -2.64 -6.39
C PRO A 92 -10.51 -1.67 -5.50
N GLN A 93 -11.73 -2.04 -5.13
CA GLN A 93 -12.61 -1.23 -4.29
C GLN A 93 -12.41 -1.46 -2.78
N LEU A 94 -11.59 -2.45 -2.40
CA LEU A 94 -11.29 -2.80 -1.01
C LEU A 94 -9.79 -2.71 -0.69
N SER A 95 -8.95 -2.45 -1.69
CA SER A 95 -7.49 -2.31 -1.53
C SER A 95 -7.14 -1.03 -0.77
N GLN A 96 -6.08 -1.09 0.07
CA GLN A 96 -5.65 0.02 0.91
C GLN A 96 -4.15 0.31 0.83
N GLY A 97 -3.37 -0.59 0.26
CA GLY A 97 -1.90 -0.51 0.30
C GLY A 97 -1.25 -0.46 -1.08
N ASP A 98 -0.03 0.08 -1.10
CA ASP A 98 0.81 0.15 -2.30
C ASP A 98 1.05 -1.23 -2.94
N THR A 99 1.20 -2.28 -2.13
CA THR A 99 1.35 -3.67 -2.60
C THR A 99 0.18 -4.12 -3.47
N GLU A 100 -1.05 -3.86 -3.00
CA GLU A 100 -2.28 -4.18 -3.73
C GLU A 100 -2.39 -3.38 -5.02
N HIS A 101 -2.15 -2.07 -4.94
CA HIS A 101 -2.28 -1.14 -6.07
C HIS A 101 -1.34 -1.52 -7.20
N GLN A 102 -0.05 -1.82 -6.95
CA GLN A 102 0.90 -2.24 -7.98
C GLN A 102 0.45 -3.50 -8.74
N ILE A 103 -0.21 -4.44 -8.08
CA ILE A 103 -0.71 -5.66 -8.72
C ILE A 103 -2.00 -5.37 -9.49
N ILE A 104 -2.89 -4.57 -8.91
CA ILE A 104 -4.16 -4.17 -9.53
C ILE A 104 -3.91 -3.38 -10.81
N ASP A 105 -2.92 -2.48 -10.85
CA ASP A 105 -2.53 -1.70 -12.02
C ASP A 105 -2.09 -2.57 -13.21
N ALA A 106 -1.57 -3.77 -12.95
CA ALA A 106 -1.31 -4.73 -14.02
C ALA A 106 -2.59 -5.43 -14.53
N LEU A 107 -3.60 -5.57 -13.69
CA LEU A 107 -4.83 -6.35 -13.97
C LEU A 107 -5.99 -5.50 -14.48
N MET A 108 -5.98 -4.19 -14.21
CA MET A 108 -7.10 -3.29 -14.46
C MET A 108 -6.66 -2.04 -15.22
N THR A 109 -7.56 -1.49 -15.99
CA THR A 109 -7.47 -0.17 -16.63
C THR A 109 -8.76 0.59 -16.35
N GLY A 110 -8.67 1.88 -16.02
CA GLY A 110 -9.80 2.78 -15.79
C GLY A 110 -10.26 3.51 -17.02
N LEU A 111 -11.12 4.53 -16.83
CA LEU A 111 -11.53 5.46 -17.90
C LEU A 111 -10.31 6.10 -18.55
N VAL A 112 -9.34 6.47 -17.75
CA VAL A 112 -8.10 7.14 -18.11
C VAL A 112 -6.91 6.39 -17.53
N GLU A 113 -5.71 6.71 -18.01
CA GLU A 113 -4.43 6.15 -17.55
C GLU A 113 -3.41 7.27 -17.31
N ASN A 114 -2.34 6.97 -16.57
CA ASN A 114 -1.20 7.87 -16.44
C ASN A 114 -0.40 7.95 -17.74
N ASP A 115 0.09 9.15 -18.08
CA ASP A 115 1.15 9.29 -19.06
C ASP A 115 2.43 8.60 -18.54
N GLU A 116 3.23 8.03 -19.45
CA GLU A 116 4.41 7.26 -19.07
C GLU A 116 5.58 8.12 -18.55
N TYR A 117 5.56 9.43 -18.82
CA TYR A 117 6.65 10.37 -18.49
C TYR A 117 6.23 11.48 -17.51
N ASP A 118 4.94 11.84 -17.51
CA ASP A 118 4.45 13.02 -16.81
C ASP A 118 3.11 12.72 -16.11
N GLN A 119 3.18 12.42 -14.82
CA GLN A 119 2.00 12.11 -14.00
C GLN A 119 1.04 13.30 -13.80
N ALA A 120 1.43 14.52 -14.18
CA ALA A 120 0.49 15.64 -14.26
C ALA A 120 -0.44 15.52 -15.47
N LYS A 121 -0.14 14.60 -16.38
CA LYS A 121 -0.96 14.33 -17.57
C LYS A 121 -1.68 13.01 -17.46
N VAL A 122 -2.90 13.04 -17.94
CA VAL A 122 -3.77 11.89 -18.05
C VAL A 122 -4.00 11.58 -19.53
N VAL A 123 -3.91 10.30 -19.87
CA VAL A 123 -4.09 9.82 -21.24
C VAL A 123 -5.33 8.92 -21.35
N PRO A 124 -5.88 8.72 -22.56
CA PRO A 124 -7.00 7.82 -22.76
C PRO A 124 -6.74 6.38 -22.32
N GLY A 125 -7.64 5.85 -21.48
CA GLY A 125 -7.70 4.45 -21.06
C GLY A 125 -8.84 3.70 -21.76
N LEU A 126 -9.85 3.23 -21.01
CA LEU A 126 -11.07 2.63 -21.56
C LEU A 126 -11.95 3.66 -22.26
N ALA A 127 -11.90 4.94 -21.86
CA ALA A 127 -12.44 6.03 -22.66
C ALA A 127 -11.41 6.46 -23.70
N ASP A 128 -11.82 6.72 -24.94
CA ASP A 128 -10.94 7.22 -26.00
C ASP A 128 -10.85 8.75 -26.02
N HIS A 129 -11.88 9.42 -25.50
CA HIS A 129 -11.91 10.87 -25.25
C HIS A 129 -12.98 11.20 -24.20
N TRP A 130 -13.01 12.45 -23.79
CA TRP A 130 -13.99 12.98 -22.84
C TRP A 130 -14.23 14.47 -23.10
N ASP A 131 -15.42 14.93 -22.68
CA ASP A 131 -15.84 16.31 -22.69
C ASP A 131 -16.17 16.75 -21.26
N HIS A 132 -16.14 18.06 -21.02
CA HIS A 132 -16.59 18.67 -19.78
C HIS A 132 -17.29 20.00 -20.02
N ASN A 133 -18.12 20.44 -19.08
CA ASN A 133 -18.68 21.79 -19.11
C ASN A 133 -17.65 22.84 -18.65
N ASP A 134 -18.00 24.13 -18.79
CA ASP A 134 -17.08 25.25 -18.56
C ASP A 134 -16.47 25.31 -17.15
N ASP A 135 -17.19 24.81 -16.13
CA ASP A 135 -16.76 24.83 -14.74
C ASP A 135 -16.23 23.49 -14.22
N TYR A 136 -16.05 22.48 -15.07
CA TYR A 136 -15.56 21.14 -14.69
C TYR A 136 -16.44 20.39 -13.67
N SER A 137 -17.73 20.73 -13.59
CA SER A 137 -18.67 20.03 -12.71
C SER A 137 -19.43 18.89 -13.41
N VAL A 138 -19.38 18.80 -14.73
CA VAL A 138 -19.98 17.73 -15.52
C VAL A 138 -18.98 17.20 -16.53
N TRP A 139 -18.81 15.88 -16.53
CA TRP A 139 -17.89 15.16 -17.41
C TRP A 139 -18.62 14.09 -18.19
N THR A 140 -18.28 13.94 -19.46
CA THR A 140 -18.83 12.90 -20.35
C THR A 140 -17.68 12.11 -20.95
N PHE A 141 -17.64 10.80 -20.70
CA PHE A 141 -16.60 9.90 -21.18
C PHE A 141 -17.16 9.01 -22.30
N HIS A 142 -16.37 8.84 -23.35
CA HIS A 142 -16.73 8.00 -24.51
C HIS A 142 -15.93 6.70 -24.45
N ILE A 143 -16.61 5.60 -24.11
CA ILE A 143 -16.01 4.27 -23.95
C ILE A 143 -15.69 3.69 -25.32
N ARG A 144 -14.48 3.15 -25.48
CA ARG A 144 -14.00 2.52 -26.72
C ARG A 144 -14.90 1.36 -27.15
N GLU A 145 -15.25 1.28 -28.41
CA GLU A 145 -16.00 0.14 -28.97
C GLU A 145 -15.21 -1.19 -28.89
N ASN A 146 -13.88 -1.14 -28.90
CA ASN A 146 -13.01 -2.30 -28.81
C ASN A 146 -12.59 -2.68 -27.36
N ALA A 147 -13.07 -1.96 -26.36
CA ALA A 147 -12.78 -2.26 -24.95
C ALA A 147 -13.45 -3.58 -24.54
N LYS A 148 -12.66 -4.49 -23.97
CA LYS A 148 -13.11 -5.83 -23.53
C LYS A 148 -12.59 -6.18 -22.16
N TRP A 149 -13.41 -6.87 -21.42
CA TRP A 149 -13.00 -7.63 -20.27
C TRP A 149 -12.12 -8.84 -20.69
N SER A 150 -11.28 -9.32 -19.79
CA SER A 150 -10.37 -10.45 -20.06
C SER A 150 -11.07 -11.78 -20.39
N ASN A 151 -12.37 -11.90 -20.10
CA ASN A 151 -13.22 -13.01 -20.49
C ASN A 151 -13.88 -12.84 -21.89
N GLY A 152 -13.68 -11.67 -22.53
CA GLY A 152 -14.21 -11.35 -23.85
C GLY A 152 -15.51 -10.55 -23.90
N ASP A 153 -16.17 -10.33 -22.76
CA ASP A 153 -17.35 -9.47 -22.68
C ASP A 153 -16.98 -8.01 -23.05
N PRO A 154 -17.87 -7.23 -23.68
CA PRO A 154 -17.63 -5.83 -23.95
C PRO A 154 -17.60 -5.03 -22.63
N VAL A 155 -16.77 -3.99 -22.55
CA VAL A 155 -16.83 -2.98 -21.48
C VAL A 155 -17.85 -1.93 -21.89
N THR A 156 -18.75 -1.58 -20.97
CA THR A 156 -19.82 -0.60 -21.21
C THR A 156 -19.85 0.49 -20.14
N ALA A 157 -20.53 1.60 -20.42
CA ALA A 157 -20.79 2.64 -19.43
C ALA A 157 -21.55 2.12 -18.20
N GLN A 158 -22.41 1.12 -18.37
CA GLN A 158 -23.14 0.50 -17.26
C GLN A 158 -22.22 -0.22 -16.27
N ASP A 159 -21.08 -0.77 -16.72
CA ASP A 159 -20.11 -1.41 -15.81
C ASP A 159 -19.57 -0.41 -14.79
N PHE A 160 -19.34 0.85 -15.20
CA PHE A 160 -18.91 1.93 -14.29
C PHE A 160 -20.02 2.34 -13.32
N VAL A 161 -21.26 2.47 -13.79
CA VAL A 161 -22.42 2.78 -12.94
C VAL A 161 -22.58 1.70 -11.84
N ASP A 162 -22.52 0.43 -12.23
CA ASP A 162 -22.62 -0.70 -11.29
C ASP A 162 -21.42 -0.75 -10.31
N SER A 163 -20.23 -0.41 -10.80
CA SER A 163 -19.01 -0.35 -9.99
C SER A 163 -19.12 0.71 -8.91
N TYR A 164 -19.51 1.93 -9.28
CA TYR A 164 -19.63 3.04 -8.33
C TYR A 164 -20.79 2.82 -7.34
N ARG A 165 -21.88 2.20 -7.80
CA ARG A 165 -22.94 1.76 -6.89
C ARG A 165 -22.42 0.78 -5.84
N ARG A 166 -21.55 -0.16 -6.21
CA ARG A 166 -20.96 -1.13 -5.27
C ARG A 166 -20.11 -0.43 -4.22
N VAL A 167 -19.18 0.46 -4.62
CA VAL A 167 -18.33 1.23 -3.69
C VAL A 167 -19.18 2.01 -2.70
N LEU A 168 -20.23 2.68 -3.19
CA LEU A 168 -21.13 3.52 -2.39
C LEU A 168 -22.16 2.73 -1.58
N THR A 169 -22.19 1.40 -1.73
CA THR A 169 -23.04 0.56 -0.86
C THR A 169 -22.37 0.38 0.49
N ALA A 170 -22.90 1.03 1.53
CA ALA A 170 -22.31 1.04 2.88
C ALA A 170 -22.00 -0.36 3.44
N GLY A 171 -22.81 -1.38 3.06
CA GLY A 171 -22.60 -2.77 3.45
C GLY A 171 -21.27 -3.37 2.98
N LEU A 172 -20.69 -2.86 1.89
CA LEU A 172 -19.37 -3.28 1.41
C LEU A 172 -18.24 -2.86 2.37
N GLY A 173 -18.38 -1.70 3.02
CA GLY A 173 -17.36 -1.18 3.93
C GLY A 173 -16.06 -0.81 3.21
N ALA A 174 -16.17 -0.25 2.00
CA ALA A 174 -15.02 0.28 1.26
C ALA A 174 -14.43 1.49 2.00
N VAL A 175 -13.15 1.43 2.37
CA VAL A 175 -12.46 2.49 3.14
C VAL A 175 -12.37 3.76 2.32
N TYR A 176 -12.14 3.64 1.00
CA TYR A 176 -12.04 4.75 0.06
C TYR A 176 -13.38 5.14 -0.61
N SER A 177 -14.54 4.82 0.00
CA SER A 177 -15.84 5.26 -0.55
C SER A 177 -15.96 6.78 -0.65
N ASP A 178 -15.28 7.51 0.23
CA ASP A 178 -15.21 8.96 0.26
C ASP A 178 -14.55 9.58 -0.99
N ALA A 179 -13.67 8.85 -1.69
CA ALA A 179 -13.11 9.27 -2.97
C ALA A 179 -14.21 9.56 -4.02
N LEU A 180 -15.37 8.91 -3.90
CA LEU A 180 -16.50 9.09 -4.80
C LEU A 180 -17.48 10.18 -4.29
N PHE A 181 -17.31 10.74 -3.09
CA PHE A 181 -18.23 11.76 -2.54
C PHE A 181 -18.19 13.10 -3.30
N ILE A 182 -17.21 13.29 -4.16
CA ILE A 182 -17.20 14.39 -5.14
C ILE A 182 -18.30 14.25 -6.21
N MET A 183 -18.90 13.06 -6.41
CA MET A 183 -20.08 12.91 -7.26
C MET A 183 -21.33 13.39 -6.52
N LYS A 184 -22.20 14.05 -7.25
CA LYS A 184 -23.48 14.54 -6.75
C LYS A 184 -24.33 13.40 -6.17
N GLY A 185 -24.81 13.56 -4.93
CA GLY A 185 -25.65 12.59 -4.24
C GLY A 185 -24.92 11.32 -3.75
N ALA A 186 -23.61 11.15 -4.02
CA ALA A 186 -22.85 9.95 -3.65
C ALA A 186 -22.78 9.77 -2.12
N LYS A 187 -22.45 10.84 -1.40
CA LYS A 187 -22.41 10.82 0.08
C LYS A 187 -23.79 10.52 0.68
N ASP A 188 -24.86 11.13 0.16
CA ASP A 188 -26.22 10.89 0.66
C ASP A 188 -26.64 9.43 0.42
N TYR A 189 -26.23 8.83 -0.70
CA TYR A 189 -26.48 7.42 -0.97
C TYR A 189 -25.69 6.52 0.00
N TYR A 190 -24.43 6.81 0.24
CA TYR A 190 -23.59 6.08 1.20
C TYR A 190 -24.16 6.18 2.63
N ASP A 191 -24.57 7.36 3.05
CA ASP A 191 -25.17 7.63 4.37
C ASP A 191 -26.64 7.13 4.47
N GLN A 192 -27.18 6.52 3.42
CA GLN A 192 -28.55 5.99 3.32
C GLN A 192 -29.65 7.06 3.44
N ASN A 193 -29.31 8.35 3.25
CA ASN A 193 -30.26 9.45 3.13
C ASN A 193 -30.95 9.43 1.74
N LEU A 194 -30.27 8.90 0.73
CA LEU A 194 -30.74 8.66 -0.62
C LEU A 194 -30.78 7.14 -0.88
N THR A 195 -31.93 6.60 -1.30
CA THR A 195 -32.09 5.15 -1.53
C THR A 195 -32.12 4.76 -3.02
N ASP A 196 -32.45 5.71 -3.89
CA ASP A 196 -32.48 5.48 -5.34
C ASP A 196 -31.16 5.92 -5.97
N PHE A 197 -30.33 4.94 -6.39
CA PHE A 197 -29.03 5.18 -7.00
C PHE A 197 -29.11 6.01 -8.31
N ASN A 198 -30.25 6.00 -9.02
CA ASN A 198 -30.41 6.81 -10.23
C ASN A 198 -30.36 8.32 -9.97
N GLN A 199 -30.41 8.76 -8.71
CA GLN A 199 -30.24 10.16 -8.31
C GLN A 199 -28.78 10.53 -8.00
N VAL A 200 -27.87 9.54 -7.98
CA VAL A 200 -26.42 9.79 -7.89
C VAL A 200 -25.94 10.25 -9.28
N GLY A 201 -25.04 11.21 -9.30
CA GLY A 201 -24.53 11.87 -10.50
C GLY A 201 -23.67 10.99 -11.42
N VAL A 202 -24.09 9.75 -11.70
CA VAL A 202 -23.42 8.86 -12.65
C VAL A 202 -24.47 8.11 -13.49
N HIS A 203 -24.37 8.26 -14.81
CA HIS A 203 -25.38 7.74 -15.75
C HIS A 203 -24.74 7.15 -17.00
N ALA A 204 -25.17 5.96 -17.38
CA ALA A 204 -24.93 5.41 -18.71
C ALA A 204 -26.02 5.93 -19.66
N GLU A 205 -25.69 6.93 -20.49
CA GLU A 205 -26.64 7.50 -21.46
C GLU A 205 -26.90 6.52 -22.62
N ASP A 206 -25.87 5.74 -22.96
CA ASP A 206 -25.90 4.60 -23.87
C ASP A 206 -24.74 3.63 -23.51
N PRO A 207 -24.54 2.49 -24.20
CA PRO A 207 -23.48 1.55 -23.87
C PRO A 207 -22.07 2.13 -23.88
N HIS A 208 -21.83 3.22 -24.59
CA HIS A 208 -20.50 3.83 -24.77
C HIS A 208 -20.39 5.25 -24.21
N THR A 209 -21.45 5.82 -23.64
CA THR A 209 -21.45 7.20 -23.11
C THR A 209 -21.74 7.18 -21.62
N LEU A 210 -20.72 7.53 -20.81
CA LEU A 210 -20.81 7.66 -19.35
C LEU A 210 -20.78 9.14 -18.99
N LYS A 211 -21.83 9.62 -18.32
CA LYS A 211 -21.91 10.99 -17.78
C LYS A 211 -21.72 10.97 -16.28
N ILE A 212 -20.87 11.88 -15.75
CA ILE A 212 -20.62 12.08 -14.32
C ILE A 212 -20.88 13.54 -13.96
N GLU A 213 -21.74 13.76 -12.96
CA GLU A 213 -22.06 15.05 -12.37
C GLU A 213 -21.41 15.17 -11.00
N LEU A 214 -20.64 16.23 -10.76
CA LEU A 214 -19.91 16.47 -9.52
C LEU A 214 -20.64 17.49 -8.64
N ILE A 215 -20.27 17.57 -7.37
CA ILE A 215 -20.84 18.50 -6.39
C ILE A 215 -20.40 19.96 -6.63
N GLY A 216 -19.32 20.16 -7.39
CA GLY A 216 -18.76 21.47 -7.69
C GLY A 216 -17.63 21.42 -8.72
N PRO A 217 -16.98 22.55 -8.98
CA PRO A 217 -15.86 22.65 -9.91
C PRO A 217 -14.69 21.76 -9.49
N THR A 218 -14.35 20.77 -10.32
CA THR A 218 -13.30 19.81 -10.01
C THR A 218 -12.31 19.67 -11.18
N PRO A 219 -11.40 20.64 -11.38
CA PRO A 219 -10.47 20.62 -12.51
C PRO A 219 -9.45 19.47 -12.44
N TYR A 220 -9.23 18.89 -11.26
CA TYR A 220 -8.34 17.75 -11.01
C TYR A 220 -9.04 16.38 -11.16
N PHE A 221 -10.31 16.33 -11.61
CA PHE A 221 -11.12 15.12 -11.65
C PHE A 221 -10.46 13.98 -12.44
N LEU A 222 -9.86 14.27 -13.59
CA LEU A 222 -9.17 13.24 -14.38
C LEU A 222 -8.04 12.56 -13.60
N SER A 223 -7.29 13.31 -12.80
CA SER A 223 -6.24 12.74 -11.94
C SER A 223 -6.83 11.94 -10.77
N ALA A 224 -7.95 12.41 -10.20
CA ALA A 224 -8.62 11.72 -9.10
C ALA A 224 -9.15 10.33 -9.50
N ILE A 225 -9.65 10.18 -10.73
CA ILE A 225 -10.20 8.89 -11.22
C ILE A 225 -9.13 7.87 -11.65
N LEU A 226 -7.84 8.20 -11.51
CA LEU A 226 -6.75 7.24 -11.64
C LEU A 226 -6.67 6.28 -10.44
N HIS A 227 -7.22 6.66 -9.29
CA HIS A 227 -7.21 5.83 -8.10
C HIS A 227 -8.02 4.54 -8.29
N THR A 228 -7.55 3.43 -7.72
CA THR A 228 -8.12 2.08 -7.93
C THR A 228 -9.61 1.98 -7.59
N THR A 229 -10.11 2.79 -6.66
CA THR A 229 -11.54 2.81 -6.29
C THR A 229 -12.47 3.20 -7.45
N TRP A 230 -11.96 3.96 -8.44
CA TRP A 230 -12.71 4.37 -9.64
C TRP A 230 -12.64 3.34 -10.78
N LEU A 231 -11.89 2.26 -10.62
CA LEU A 231 -11.79 1.19 -11.61
C LEU A 231 -13.13 0.47 -11.78
N PRO A 232 -13.49 0.07 -13.00
CA PRO A 232 -14.67 -0.74 -13.23
C PRO A 232 -14.46 -2.15 -12.67
N ILE A 233 -15.55 -2.81 -12.25
CA ILE A 233 -15.53 -4.22 -11.83
C ILE A 233 -16.53 -5.01 -12.68
N HIS A 234 -16.22 -6.26 -12.95
CA HIS A 234 -17.11 -7.12 -13.72
C HIS A 234 -18.22 -7.70 -12.83
N MET A 235 -19.34 -6.96 -12.71
CA MET A 235 -20.46 -7.30 -11.83
C MET A 235 -21.00 -8.73 -12.04
N PRO A 236 -21.15 -9.25 -13.29
CA PRO A 236 -21.58 -10.63 -13.50
C PRO A 236 -20.65 -11.65 -12.84
N THR A 237 -19.33 -11.40 -12.80
CA THR A 237 -18.39 -12.29 -12.11
C THR A 237 -18.57 -12.22 -10.59
N ILE A 238 -18.73 -11.03 -10.01
CA ILE A 238 -18.97 -10.88 -8.57
C ILE A 238 -20.22 -11.64 -8.15
N LEU A 239 -21.33 -11.41 -8.86
CA LEU A 239 -22.63 -12.05 -8.55
C LEU A 239 -22.63 -13.58 -8.73
N LYS A 240 -21.68 -14.14 -9.49
CA LYS A 240 -21.49 -15.60 -9.58
C LYS A 240 -20.94 -16.20 -8.29
N PHE A 241 -20.20 -15.42 -7.49
CA PHE A 241 -19.52 -15.91 -6.28
C PHE A 241 -20.13 -15.39 -4.97
N GLY A 242 -21.05 -14.44 -5.03
CA GLY A 242 -21.66 -13.87 -3.84
C GLY A 242 -22.60 -12.70 -4.15
N LYS A 243 -22.91 -11.90 -3.15
CA LYS A 243 -23.65 -10.66 -3.32
C LYS A 243 -22.72 -9.53 -3.76
N MET A 244 -23.29 -8.45 -4.29
CA MET A 244 -22.58 -7.27 -4.73
C MET A 244 -21.68 -6.67 -3.60
N ASP A 245 -22.18 -6.66 -2.39
CA ASP A 245 -21.54 -6.12 -1.19
C ASP A 245 -20.86 -7.18 -0.30
N GLU A 246 -20.73 -8.42 -0.79
CA GLU A 246 -20.05 -9.49 -0.06
C GLU A 246 -18.54 -9.43 -0.28
N ARG A 247 -17.79 -9.38 0.83
CA ARG A 247 -16.32 -9.33 0.83
C ARG A 247 -15.73 -10.74 0.77
N ASP A 248 -14.44 -10.82 0.41
CA ASP A 248 -13.62 -12.03 0.47
C ASP A 248 -14.17 -13.22 -0.32
N THR A 249 -14.92 -12.93 -1.38
CA THR A 249 -15.46 -13.96 -2.27
C THR A 249 -14.40 -14.41 -3.29
N LYS A 250 -14.62 -15.51 -3.97
CA LYS A 250 -13.63 -16.12 -4.88
C LYS A 250 -13.43 -15.39 -6.21
N TRP A 251 -14.11 -14.28 -6.47
CA TRP A 251 -13.98 -13.59 -7.74
C TRP A 251 -12.56 -13.02 -7.98
N THR A 252 -11.82 -12.69 -6.90
CA THR A 252 -10.45 -12.17 -6.96
C THR A 252 -9.36 -13.24 -7.06
N THR A 253 -9.74 -14.53 -7.18
CA THR A 253 -8.76 -15.63 -7.24
C THR A 253 -8.36 -15.98 -8.69
N PRO A 254 -7.20 -16.62 -8.90
CA PRO A 254 -6.77 -17.08 -10.22
C PRO A 254 -7.84 -17.92 -10.94
N GLY A 255 -8.05 -17.61 -12.22
CA GLY A 255 -9.07 -18.25 -13.05
C GLY A 255 -10.49 -17.68 -12.91
N ASN A 256 -10.73 -16.85 -11.89
CA ASN A 256 -12.01 -16.16 -11.67
C ASN A 256 -11.91 -14.65 -11.87
N TYR A 257 -10.72 -14.08 -11.69
CA TYR A 257 -10.49 -12.65 -11.83
C TYR A 257 -10.71 -12.20 -13.28
N VAL A 258 -11.65 -11.30 -13.49
CA VAL A 258 -11.96 -10.72 -14.81
C VAL A 258 -11.60 -9.23 -14.74
N GLY A 259 -10.55 -8.84 -15.42
CA GLY A 259 -10.00 -7.49 -15.43
C GLY A 259 -10.03 -6.84 -16.82
N THR A 260 -9.74 -5.56 -16.85
CA THR A 260 -9.68 -4.73 -18.08
C THR A 260 -8.25 -4.41 -18.51
N GLY A 261 -7.26 -4.81 -17.69
CA GLY A 261 -5.86 -4.40 -17.82
C GLY A 261 -5.04 -5.22 -18.82
N PRO A 262 -3.75 -4.83 -18.98
CA PRO A 262 -2.81 -5.45 -19.90
C PRO A 262 -2.40 -6.88 -19.52
N PHE A 263 -2.70 -7.33 -18.30
CA PHE A 263 -2.38 -8.68 -17.84
C PHE A 263 -3.56 -9.37 -17.18
N ILE A 264 -3.49 -10.70 -17.09
CA ILE A 264 -4.48 -11.60 -16.49
C ILE A 264 -3.83 -12.32 -15.32
N LEU A 265 -4.55 -12.43 -14.19
CA LEU A 265 -4.11 -13.17 -13.01
C LEU A 265 -4.05 -14.68 -13.32
N LYS A 266 -2.84 -15.24 -13.29
CA LYS A 266 -2.59 -16.65 -13.59
C LYS A 266 -2.44 -17.50 -12.34
N THR A 267 -1.64 -17.04 -11.38
CA THR A 267 -1.27 -17.77 -10.17
C THR A 267 -1.22 -16.84 -8.99
N TRP A 268 -1.64 -17.32 -7.84
CA TRP A 268 -1.44 -16.66 -6.54
C TRP A 268 -1.03 -17.72 -5.51
N ARG A 269 0.25 -17.78 -5.20
CA ARG A 269 0.81 -18.59 -4.12
C ARG A 269 1.11 -17.67 -2.94
N GLN A 270 0.37 -17.85 -1.85
CA GLN A 270 0.48 -17.01 -0.66
C GLN A 270 1.91 -16.98 -0.11
N ASN A 271 2.38 -15.79 0.25
CA ASN A 271 3.73 -15.51 0.78
C ASN A 271 4.87 -16.00 -0.15
N ASP A 272 4.61 -16.08 -1.44
CA ASP A 272 5.59 -16.51 -2.46
C ASP A 272 5.50 -15.61 -3.68
N VAL A 273 4.54 -15.86 -4.60
CA VAL A 273 4.48 -15.11 -5.84
C VAL A 273 3.05 -15.00 -6.39
N ILE A 274 2.76 -13.84 -6.97
CA ILE A 274 1.60 -13.61 -7.83
C ILE A 274 2.12 -13.47 -9.27
N GLU A 275 1.66 -14.37 -10.15
CA GLU A 275 2.03 -14.37 -11.56
C GLU A 275 0.88 -13.82 -12.40
N VAL A 276 1.19 -12.85 -13.24
CA VAL A 276 0.26 -12.35 -14.25
C VAL A 276 0.85 -12.57 -15.65
N VAL A 277 0.00 -12.80 -16.64
CA VAL A 277 0.38 -13.05 -18.03
C VAL A 277 -0.29 -12.05 -18.95
N ARG A 278 0.33 -11.73 -20.09
CA ARG A 278 -0.22 -10.79 -21.08
C ARG A 278 -1.68 -11.12 -21.43
N ASN A 279 -2.51 -10.10 -21.46
CA ASN A 279 -3.91 -10.17 -21.89
C ASN A 279 -4.02 -9.91 -23.39
N PRO A 280 -4.33 -10.92 -24.23
CA PRO A 280 -4.46 -10.73 -25.68
C PRO A 280 -5.73 -9.95 -26.06
N LEU A 281 -6.69 -9.79 -25.14
CA LEU A 281 -7.95 -9.05 -25.36
C LEU A 281 -7.88 -7.60 -24.87
N TYR A 282 -6.75 -7.19 -24.29
CA TYR A 282 -6.56 -5.81 -23.88
C TYR A 282 -6.69 -4.86 -25.08
N TRP A 283 -7.38 -3.74 -24.92
CA TRP A 283 -7.66 -2.83 -26.02
C TRP A 283 -6.41 -2.31 -26.74
N ASP A 284 -5.30 -2.19 -26.01
CA ASP A 284 -3.99 -1.75 -26.52
C ASP A 284 -2.91 -2.87 -26.40
N ALA A 285 -3.30 -4.11 -26.67
CA ALA A 285 -2.40 -5.28 -26.54
C ALA A 285 -1.14 -5.17 -27.41
N ALA A 286 -1.16 -4.38 -28.50
CA ALA A 286 -0.02 -4.16 -29.37
C ALA A 286 1.12 -3.37 -28.70
N THR A 287 0.81 -2.48 -27.77
CA THR A 287 1.79 -1.69 -27.02
C THR A 287 2.49 -2.52 -25.94
N VAL A 288 1.83 -3.52 -25.36
CA VAL A 288 2.37 -4.34 -24.27
C VAL A 288 3.62 -5.12 -24.72
N LYS A 289 4.76 -4.87 -24.07
CA LYS A 289 6.05 -5.48 -24.41
C LYS A 289 6.33 -6.76 -23.60
N LEU A 290 5.90 -6.78 -22.34
CA LEU A 290 6.10 -7.91 -21.45
C LEU A 290 5.15 -9.06 -21.76
N ASN A 291 5.60 -10.30 -21.53
CA ASN A 291 4.75 -11.50 -21.60
C ASN A 291 4.13 -11.83 -20.23
N GLY A 292 4.64 -11.24 -19.14
CA GLY A 292 4.12 -11.42 -17.81
C GLY A 292 4.93 -10.67 -16.76
N ILE A 293 4.39 -10.65 -15.54
CA ILE A 293 5.04 -10.08 -14.37
C ILE A 293 4.89 -11.09 -13.24
N ASN A 294 5.96 -11.26 -12.47
CA ASN A 294 5.95 -12.03 -11.24
C ASN A 294 6.17 -11.06 -10.07
N PHE A 295 5.19 -10.93 -9.19
CA PHE A 295 5.24 -10.14 -7.99
C PHE A 295 5.58 -11.06 -6.81
N TYR A 296 6.73 -10.82 -6.16
CA TYR A 296 7.22 -11.62 -5.04
C TYR A 296 6.95 -10.92 -3.72
N SER A 297 6.31 -11.60 -2.79
CA SER A 297 6.08 -11.14 -1.42
C SER A 297 7.31 -11.43 -0.56
N ILE A 298 8.25 -10.47 -0.49
CA ILE A 298 9.48 -10.56 0.31
C ILE A 298 9.53 -9.36 1.26
N GLU A 299 9.10 -9.55 2.52
CA GLU A 299 9.02 -8.48 3.52
C GLU A 299 10.40 -8.03 4.03
N ASN A 300 11.35 -8.97 4.16
CA ASN A 300 12.67 -8.67 4.71
C ASN A 300 13.56 -8.03 3.66
N GLN A 301 13.98 -6.78 3.88
CA GLN A 301 14.77 -5.98 2.96
C GLN A 301 16.12 -6.62 2.60
N ASP A 302 16.83 -7.23 3.57
CA ASP A 302 18.10 -7.90 3.32
C ASP A 302 17.93 -9.14 2.44
N THR A 303 16.78 -9.81 2.55
CA THR A 303 16.44 -10.96 1.71
C THR A 303 16.12 -10.50 0.29
N ALA A 304 15.38 -9.40 0.14
CA ALA A 304 15.08 -8.80 -1.16
C ALA A 304 16.37 -8.28 -1.85
N GLU A 305 17.27 -7.62 -1.10
CA GLU A 305 18.59 -7.21 -1.61
C GLU A 305 19.42 -8.41 -2.09
N ARG A 306 19.53 -9.47 -1.27
CA ARG A 306 20.25 -10.69 -1.68
C ARG A 306 19.65 -11.36 -2.91
N ALA A 307 18.33 -11.38 -3.03
CA ALA A 307 17.63 -11.90 -4.21
C ALA A 307 17.93 -11.06 -5.46
N PHE A 308 17.98 -9.73 -5.32
CA PHE A 308 18.37 -8.81 -6.38
C PHE A 308 19.83 -9.03 -6.81
N GLU A 309 20.77 -9.12 -5.85
CA GLU A 309 22.19 -9.40 -6.13
C GLU A 309 22.41 -10.78 -6.76
N ALA A 310 21.58 -11.75 -6.41
CA ALA A 310 21.59 -13.09 -7.00
C ALA A 310 20.93 -13.16 -8.39
N GLY A 311 20.46 -12.04 -8.95
CA GLY A 311 19.79 -12.00 -10.24
C GLY A 311 18.41 -12.67 -10.24
N GLN A 312 17.68 -12.62 -9.13
CA GLN A 312 16.34 -13.19 -8.98
C GLN A 312 15.23 -12.13 -9.02
N LEU A 313 15.59 -10.84 -8.95
CA LEU A 313 14.68 -9.71 -9.02
C LEU A 313 15.21 -8.66 -9.99
N HIS A 314 14.31 -8.04 -10.75
CA HIS A 314 14.60 -6.82 -11.52
C HIS A 314 14.48 -5.57 -10.66
N LYS A 315 13.58 -5.55 -9.65
CA LYS A 315 13.36 -4.43 -8.77
C LYS A 315 13.08 -4.91 -7.35
N THR A 316 13.73 -4.26 -6.37
CA THR A 316 13.34 -4.38 -4.96
C THR A 316 12.24 -3.36 -4.63
N LEU A 317 11.49 -3.59 -3.54
CA LEU A 317 10.57 -2.57 -3.03
C LEU A 317 11.34 -1.39 -2.43
N ASP A 318 12.33 -1.72 -1.57
CA ASP A 318 13.15 -0.78 -0.83
C ASP A 318 14.62 -1.24 -0.81
N VAL A 319 15.48 -0.42 -0.18
CA VAL A 319 16.90 -0.71 0.07
C VAL A 319 17.16 -0.65 1.58
N PRO A 320 17.87 -1.64 2.20
CA PRO A 320 18.29 -1.52 3.58
C PRO A 320 19.03 -0.21 3.85
N LEU A 321 18.69 0.50 4.93
CA LEU A 321 19.17 1.86 5.21
C LEU A 321 20.70 1.96 5.27
N ASP A 322 21.37 0.95 5.78
CA ASP A 322 22.83 0.88 5.86
C ASP A 322 23.50 0.60 4.50
N ARG A 323 22.74 0.05 3.53
CA ARG A 323 23.22 -0.27 2.18
C ARG A 323 23.09 0.90 1.20
N ILE A 324 22.23 1.89 1.46
CA ILE A 324 22.03 3.05 0.59
C ILE A 324 23.35 3.77 0.26
N PRO A 325 24.24 4.11 1.24
CA PRO A 325 25.51 4.75 0.94
C PRO A 325 26.46 3.90 0.08
N TYR A 326 26.41 2.57 0.22
CA TYR A 326 27.19 1.63 -0.59
C TYR A 326 26.74 1.70 -2.05
N TYR A 327 25.46 1.49 -2.35
CA TYR A 327 24.96 1.53 -3.72
C TYR A 327 25.16 2.91 -4.38
N ARG A 328 24.92 3.98 -3.65
CA ARG A 328 25.17 5.35 -4.17
C ARG A 328 26.61 5.59 -4.62
N ARG A 329 27.57 4.95 -3.98
CA ARG A 329 29.01 5.12 -4.27
C ARG A 329 29.52 4.11 -5.29
N GLU A 330 29.16 2.82 -5.13
CA GLU A 330 29.75 1.73 -5.90
C GLU A 330 28.88 1.29 -7.10
N HIS A 331 27.55 1.44 -7.01
CA HIS A 331 26.59 0.98 -8.01
C HIS A 331 25.48 2.01 -8.27
N PRO A 332 25.84 3.28 -8.62
CA PRO A 332 24.85 4.34 -8.82
C PRO A 332 23.85 4.05 -9.95
N GLU A 333 24.21 3.19 -10.90
CA GLU A 333 23.33 2.76 -12.00
C GLU A 333 22.21 1.80 -11.56
N ARG A 334 22.35 1.16 -10.38
CA ARG A 334 21.40 0.18 -9.86
C ARG A 334 20.46 0.75 -8.80
N ILE A 335 20.84 1.84 -8.12
CA ILE A 335 19.98 2.48 -7.11
C ILE A 335 19.19 3.63 -7.73
N ARG A 336 17.92 3.69 -7.37
CA ARG A 336 17.03 4.82 -7.66
C ARG A 336 16.66 5.53 -6.36
N ILE A 337 16.65 6.85 -6.39
CA ILE A 337 16.14 7.74 -5.33
C ILE A 337 15.29 8.77 -6.05
N ASP A 338 14.04 8.42 -6.26
CA ASP A 338 13.10 9.16 -7.08
C ASP A 338 12.21 10.07 -6.21
N PRO A 339 11.66 11.15 -6.75
CA PRO A 339 10.60 11.91 -6.06
C PRO A 339 9.45 10.98 -5.68
N TYR A 340 8.83 11.24 -4.51
CA TYR A 340 7.64 10.50 -4.10
C TYR A 340 6.68 11.45 -3.39
N LEU A 341 5.48 11.56 -3.92
CA LEU A 341 4.44 12.43 -3.38
C LEU A 341 3.78 11.74 -2.18
N ALA A 342 4.52 11.68 -1.08
CA ALA A 342 4.08 10.98 0.11
C ALA A 342 4.72 11.60 1.36
N ASP A 343 4.04 11.40 2.48
CA ASP A 343 4.51 11.75 3.81
C ASP A 343 4.69 10.52 4.70
N TYR A 344 5.56 10.62 5.69
CA TYR A 344 5.78 9.63 6.73
C TYR A 344 5.51 10.26 8.08
N PHE A 345 4.49 9.78 8.74
CA PHE A 345 4.07 10.29 10.03
C PHE A 345 3.66 9.15 10.99
N TYR A 346 3.39 9.50 12.23
CA TYR A 346 2.71 8.62 13.18
C TYR A 346 1.33 9.17 13.50
N ARG A 347 0.27 8.36 13.27
CA ARG A 347 -1.09 8.69 13.69
C ARG A 347 -1.20 8.58 15.19
N LEU A 348 -1.89 9.54 15.80
CA LEU A 348 -2.15 9.62 17.23
C LEU A 348 -3.62 9.29 17.51
N ASN A 349 -3.89 8.29 18.34
CA ASN A 349 -5.27 8.01 18.74
C ASN A 349 -5.76 9.11 19.71
N THR A 350 -6.51 10.07 19.17
CA THR A 350 -6.97 11.24 19.91
C THR A 350 -8.05 10.90 20.96
N ASN A 351 -8.57 9.68 20.96
CA ASN A 351 -9.50 9.18 21.97
C ASN A 351 -8.82 8.62 23.22
N ARG A 352 -7.48 8.49 23.20
CA ARG A 352 -6.71 7.89 24.30
C ARG A 352 -5.84 8.92 25.03
N LYS A 353 -5.82 8.85 26.38
CA LYS A 353 -4.88 9.63 27.19
C LYS A 353 -3.47 9.10 27.06
N PRO A 354 -2.47 10.01 27.01
CA PRO A 354 -2.53 11.47 27.10
C PRO A 354 -2.72 12.16 25.73
N LEU A 355 -2.93 11.40 24.65
CA LEU A 355 -2.98 11.87 23.26
C LEU A 355 -4.29 12.59 22.92
N ASP A 356 -5.29 12.55 23.80
CA ASP A 356 -6.50 13.36 23.74
C ASP A 356 -6.23 14.88 23.91
N ASN A 357 -5.09 15.23 24.51
CA ASN A 357 -4.70 16.62 24.73
C ASN A 357 -3.86 17.17 23.54
N PRO A 358 -4.34 18.19 22.79
CA PRO A 358 -3.61 18.75 21.65
C PRO A 358 -2.24 19.34 22.02
N LYS A 359 -2.04 19.84 23.26
CA LYS A 359 -0.74 20.32 23.72
C LYS A 359 0.29 19.20 23.82
N VAL A 360 -0.14 17.98 24.22
CA VAL A 360 0.73 16.80 24.24
C VAL A 360 1.12 16.43 22.81
N ARG A 361 0.15 16.38 21.89
CA ARG A 361 0.40 16.03 20.50
C ARG A 361 1.36 17.02 19.83
N LEU A 362 1.18 18.30 20.05
CA LEU A 362 2.09 19.32 19.54
C LEU A 362 3.48 19.23 20.20
N ALA A 363 3.56 18.95 21.51
CA ALA A 363 4.84 18.77 22.20
C ALA A 363 5.64 17.59 21.61
N LEU A 364 4.99 16.46 21.28
CA LEU A 364 5.63 15.33 20.63
C LEU A 364 6.20 15.71 19.25
N ASN A 365 5.49 16.53 18.48
CA ASN A 365 5.97 17.05 17.19
C ASN A 365 7.20 17.95 17.35
N LEU A 366 7.16 18.93 18.27
CA LEU A 366 8.22 19.91 18.44
C LEU A 366 9.50 19.33 19.09
N ALA A 367 9.40 18.19 19.77
CA ALA A 367 10.54 17.49 20.38
C ALA A 367 11.27 16.56 19.41
N LEU A 368 10.91 16.55 18.12
CA LEU A 368 11.47 15.65 17.13
C LEU A 368 12.46 16.38 16.22
N ASN A 369 13.74 15.97 16.26
CA ASN A 369 14.78 16.47 15.33
C ASN A 369 14.72 15.68 14.02
N ARG A 370 13.92 16.17 13.09
CA ARG A 370 13.68 15.54 11.77
C ARG A 370 14.90 15.52 10.90
N GLU A 371 15.71 16.61 10.96
CA GLU A 371 16.95 16.71 10.20
C GLU A 371 17.93 15.58 10.55
N GLU A 372 18.02 15.20 11.82
CA GLU A 372 18.84 14.07 12.26
C GLU A 372 18.32 12.74 11.69
N ILE A 373 16.99 12.56 11.59
CA ILE A 373 16.40 11.36 11.02
C ILE A 373 16.76 11.24 9.54
N VAL A 374 16.53 12.29 8.74
CA VAL A 374 16.76 12.23 7.29
C VAL A 374 18.22 12.18 6.92
N THR A 375 19.10 12.82 7.71
CA THR A 375 20.54 12.90 7.42
C THR A 375 21.30 11.68 7.92
N ASN A 376 21.01 11.20 9.13
CA ASN A 376 21.83 10.19 9.81
C ASN A 376 21.20 8.79 9.78
N ILE A 377 19.87 8.68 9.66
CA ILE A 377 19.17 7.40 9.71
C ILE A 377 18.76 6.96 8.31
N THR A 378 17.87 7.71 7.63
CA THR A 378 17.32 7.26 6.35
C THR A 378 18.27 7.50 5.17
N ARG A 379 18.99 8.62 5.13
CA ARG A 379 20.09 8.93 4.17
C ARG A 379 19.70 8.88 2.70
N ALA A 380 18.41 8.97 2.41
CA ALA A 380 17.84 8.78 1.07
C ALA A 380 17.24 10.06 0.50
N LYS A 381 17.74 11.22 0.89
CA LYS A 381 17.33 12.56 0.41
C LYS A 381 15.88 12.93 0.74
N GLN A 382 15.27 12.29 1.73
CA GLN A 382 13.99 12.75 2.27
C GLN A 382 14.13 14.19 2.80
N THR A 383 13.01 14.92 2.77
CA THR A 383 12.95 16.28 3.33
C THR A 383 12.22 16.24 4.68
N PRO A 384 12.74 16.91 5.74
CA PRO A 384 11.99 17.06 6.99
C PRO A 384 10.59 17.62 6.75
N GLU A 385 9.57 16.96 7.32
CA GLU A 385 8.18 17.35 7.16
C GLU A 385 7.81 18.47 8.12
N ALA A 386 7.47 19.64 7.59
CA ALA A 386 7.09 20.83 8.34
C ALA A 386 5.60 21.20 8.17
N GLY A 387 4.89 20.55 7.30
CA GLY A 387 3.46 20.61 7.01
C GLY A 387 2.93 19.23 6.63
N ILE A 388 1.66 19.11 6.29
CA ILE A 388 1.06 17.85 5.83
C ILE A 388 1.14 17.74 4.31
N VAL A 389 0.97 18.84 3.59
CA VAL A 389 1.01 18.83 2.13
C VAL A 389 2.47 18.91 1.66
N PRO A 390 2.98 17.92 0.89
CA PRO A 390 4.34 17.96 0.35
C PRO A 390 4.56 19.14 -0.59
N PRO A 391 5.80 19.67 -0.69
CA PRO A 391 6.13 20.69 -1.66
C PRO A 391 6.10 20.16 -3.11
N GLY A 392 5.91 21.07 -4.08
CA GLY A 392 6.00 20.77 -5.51
C GLY A 392 4.64 20.66 -6.21
N MET A 393 3.53 20.89 -5.53
CA MET A 393 2.23 20.98 -6.17
C MET A 393 2.02 22.34 -6.81
N ALA A 394 1.60 22.37 -8.08
CA ALA A 394 1.44 23.60 -8.83
C ALA A 394 0.39 24.53 -8.19
N GLY A 395 0.83 25.74 -7.84
CA GLY A 395 -0.04 26.79 -7.26
C GLY A 395 -0.26 26.69 -5.77
N TYR A 396 0.21 25.64 -5.08
CA TYR A 396 0.12 25.49 -3.63
C TYR A 396 1.51 25.60 -2.98
N GLU A 397 1.69 26.55 -2.08
CA GLU A 397 2.90 26.69 -1.29
C GLU A 397 2.79 25.85 -0.01
N ALA A 398 3.62 24.82 0.12
CA ALA A 398 3.62 23.95 1.29
C ALA A 398 3.91 24.74 2.56
N LEU A 399 3.19 24.45 3.65
CA LEU A 399 3.38 25.10 4.92
C LEU A 399 4.67 24.66 5.60
N ASP A 400 5.38 25.62 6.21
CA ASP A 400 6.63 25.43 6.96
C ASP A 400 6.41 25.87 8.41
N VAL A 401 5.66 25.07 9.22
CA VAL A 401 5.20 25.48 10.55
C VAL A 401 5.62 24.55 11.68
N ILE A 402 5.92 23.29 11.41
CA ILE A 402 6.34 22.32 12.44
C ILE A 402 7.86 22.19 12.47
N HIS A 403 8.51 22.88 13.41
CA HIS A 403 9.96 22.87 13.58
C HIS A 403 10.39 22.20 14.89
N TYR A 404 11.66 21.79 14.95
CA TYR A 404 12.27 21.30 16.18
C TYR A 404 12.44 22.43 17.20
N ASP A 405 11.64 22.42 18.27
CA ASP A 405 11.69 23.36 19.39
C ASP A 405 11.46 22.61 20.71
N PRO A 406 12.50 21.97 21.26
CA PRO A 406 12.38 21.16 22.48
C PRO A 406 12.05 22.00 23.72
N GLU A 407 12.36 23.31 23.74
CA GLU A 407 12.00 24.18 24.86
C GLU A 407 10.50 24.43 24.89
N ARG A 408 9.91 24.78 23.75
CA ARG A 408 8.46 24.93 23.62
C ARG A 408 7.73 23.61 23.86
N ALA A 409 8.30 22.49 23.39
CA ALA A 409 7.75 21.16 23.64
C ALA A 409 7.66 20.84 25.15
N ARG A 410 8.72 21.12 25.91
CA ARG A 410 8.71 20.95 27.38
C ARG A 410 7.71 21.87 28.07
N GLN A 411 7.55 23.10 27.62
CA GLN A 411 6.54 24.02 28.14
C GLN A 411 5.13 23.49 27.92
N LEU A 412 4.80 23.06 26.70
CA LEU A 412 3.50 22.48 26.35
C LEU A 412 3.19 21.23 27.17
N LEU A 413 4.19 20.36 27.37
CA LEU A 413 4.04 19.18 28.18
C LEU A 413 3.78 19.51 29.66
N ALA A 414 4.46 20.54 30.20
CA ALA A 414 4.22 21.04 31.55
C ALA A 414 2.82 21.67 31.68
N GLU A 415 2.38 22.48 30.70
CA GLU A 415 1.02 23.04 30.64
C GLU A 415 -0.04 21.93 30.54
N ALA A 416 0.28 20.77 29.95
CA ALA A 416 -0.58 19.59 29.90
C ALA A 416 -0.61 18.78 31.23
N GLY A 417 0.17 19.20 32.24
CA GLY A 417 0.21 18.55 33.55
C GLY A 417 1.38 17.57 33.76
N TYR A 418 2.34 17.53 32.86
CA TYR A 418 3.49 16.60 32.89
C TYR A 418 4.84 17.33 32.92
N PRO A 419 5.13 18.19 33.91
CA PRO A 419 6.39 18.94 33.96
C PRO A 419 7.58 17.98 34.01
N ASN A 420 8.56 18.18 33.09
CA ASN A 420 9.72 17.29 32.91
C ASN A 420 9.36 15.80 32.73
N GLY A 421 8.23 15.50 32.10
CA GLY A 421 7.75 14.14 31.88
C GLY A 421 7.20 13.44 33.14
N LYS A 422 7.14 14.12 34.28
CA LYS A 422 6.69 13.51 35.54
C LYS A 422 5.24 13.08 35.47
N GLY A 423 4.99 11.78 35.69
CA GLY A 423 3.64 11.21 35.69
C GLY A 423 3.07 10.99 34.28
N PHE A 424 3.85 11.22 33.23
CA PHE A 424 3.44 10.92 31.87
C PHE A 424 3.17 9.42 31.72
N PRO A 425 2.00 8.99 31.24
CA PRO A 425 1.70 7.57 31.09
C PRO A 425 2.51 6.97 29.95
N LYS A 426 2.87 5.69 30.08
CA LYS A 426 3.49 4.94 29.00
C LYS A 426 2.47 4.70 27.89
N PHE A 427 2.93 4.80 26.67
CA PHE A 427 2.19 4.42 25.46
C PHE A 427 3.14 3.76 24.46
N ASN A 428 2.59 3.13 23.43
CA ASN A 428 3.36 2.39 22.46
C ASN A 428 3.21 2.98 21.05
N ILE A 429 4.31 2.94 20.29
CA ILE A 429 4.30 3.12 18.84
C ILE A 429 4.07 1.73 18.23
N LEU A 430 2.97 1.53 17.53
CA LEU A 430 2.71 0.36 16.73
C LEU A 430 3.29 0.55 15.33
N ILE A 431 4.13 -0.38 14.91
CA ILE A 431 4.69 -0.40 13.55
C ILE A 431 4.28 -1.69 12.84
N ASN A 432 4.15 -1.65 11.51
CA ASN A 432 4.12 -2.86 10.71
C ASN A 432 5.55 -3.42 10.54
N THR A 433 5.65 -4.72 10.26
CA THR A 433 6.92 -5.42 10.10
C THR A 433 7.73 -4.83 8.94
N HIS A 434 8.77 -4.07 9.28
CA HIS A 434 9.71 -3.46 8.34
C HIS A 434 10.92 -2.93 9.10
N GLU A 435 12.15 -3.24 8.64
CA GLU A 435 13.37 -2.90 9.38
C GLU A 435 13.56 -1.39 9.56
N ALA A 436 13.32 -0.60 8.49
CA ALA A 436 13.46 0.85 8.57
C ALA A 436 12.47 1.47 9.58
N HIS A 437 11.24 0.96 9.68
CA HIS A 437 10.26 1.48 10.64
C HIS A 437 10.72 1.27 12.07
N ARG A 438 11.35 0.13 12.35
CA ARG A 438 11.90 -0.16 13.68
C ARG A 438 13.03 0.80 14.04
N VAL A 439 13.99 0.99 13.13
CA VAL A 439 15.13 1.90 13.36
C VAL A 439 14.68 3.34 13.58
N ILE A 440 13.71 3.82 12.78
CA ILE A 440 13.13 5.16 12.93
C ILE A 440 12.40 5.29 14.27
N ALA A 441 11.58 4.30 14.65
CA ALA A 441 10.84 4.31 15.91
C ALA A 441 11.79 4.31 17.13
N GLU A 442 12.87 3.54 17.10
CA GLU A 442 13.91 3.53 18.15
C GLU A 442 14.59 4.91 18.27
N ALA A 443 14.87 5.58 17.16
CA ALA A 443 15.44 6.93 17.18
C ALA A 443 14.47 7.95 17.78
N ILE A 444 13.22 7.93 17.37
CA ILE A 444 12.17 8.82 17.90
C ILE A 444 11.94 8.57 19.40
N GLN A 445 11.93 7.30 19.83
CA GLN A 445 11.85 6.93 21.23
C GLN A 445 13.00 7.57 22.05
N GLN A 446 14.23 7.55 21.53
CA GLN A 446 15.39 8.16 22.18
C GLN A 446 15.27 9.69 22.21
N MET A 447 14.84 10.34 21.12
CA MET A 447 14.64 11.78 21.08
C MET A 447 13.61 12.23 22.14
N TRP A 448 12.47 11.57 22.23
CA TRP A 448 11.47 11.89 23.25
C TRP A 448 11.94 11.59 24.68
N LYS A 449 12.78 10.55 24.86
CA LYS A 449 13.41 10.29 26.16
C LYS A 449 14.34 11.41 26.58
N GLN A 450 15.17 11.91 25.65
CA GLN A 450 16.13 12.97 25.89
C GLN A 450 15.45 14.32 26.12
N GLU A 451 14.52 14.69 25.23
CA GLU A 451 13.93 16.02 25.22
C GLU A 451 12.77 16.18 26.21
N LEU A 452 11.95 15.17 26.39
CA LEU A 452 10.72 15.23 27.18
C LEU A 452 10.78 14.36 28.45
N ASN A 453 11.80 13.50 28.58
CA ASN A 453 11.91 12.52 29.66
C ASN A 453 10.69 11.58 29.78
N ILE A 454 10.09 11.21 28.64
CA ILE A 454 8.98 10.25 28.56
C ILE A 454 9.48 8.87 28.10
N ASP A 455 8.77 7.81 28.49
CA ASP A 455 9.05 6.44 28.10
C ASP A 455 7.99 5.96 27.11
N VAL A 456 8.42 5.61 25.90
CA VAL A 456 7.57 5.10 24.82
C VAL A 456 7.97 3.67 24.50
N GLY A 457 7.01 2.76 24.33
CA GLY A 457 7.26 1.39 23.86
C GLY A 457 7.16 1.28 22.34
N ILE A 458 7.62 0.16 21.77
CA ILE A 458 7.48 -0.15 20.36
C ILE A 458 6.85 -1.55 20.26
N GLU A 459 5.78 -1.65 19.47
CA GLU A 459 5.09 -2.90 19.15
C GLU A 459 5.15 -3.13 17.64
N ASN A 460 5.30 -4.40 17.21
CA ASN A 460 5.35 -4.78 15.81
C ASN A 460 4.21 -5.74 15.48
N GLN A 461 3.55 -5.52 14.36
CA GLN A 461 2.52 -6.42 13.83
C GLN A 461 2.77 -6.71 12.35
N GLU A 462 2.36 -7.90 11.90
CA GLU A 462 2.27 -8.25 10.49
C GLU A 462 1.22 -7.36 9.80
N TRP A 463 1.38 -7.10 8.49
CA TRP A 463 0.62 -6.10 7.74
C TRP A 463 -0.90 -6.21 7.90
N LYS A 464 -1.49 -7.40 7.73
CA LYS A 464 -2.95 -7.59 7.84
C LYS A 464 -3.48 -7.31 9.25
N VAL A 465 -2.74 -7.73 10.27
CA VAL A 465 -3.09 -7.48 11.68
C VAL A 465 -2.91 -6.00 12.01
N TYR A 466 -1.88 -5.38 11.47
CA TYR A 466 -1.60 -3.96 11.59
C TYR A 466 -2.75 -3.12 11.02
N LEU A 467 -3.23 -3.41 9.79
CA LEU A 467 -4.37 -2.73 9.17
C LEU A 467 -5.66 -2.89 10.01
N GLN A 468 -5.90 -4.09 10.57
CA GLN A 468 -7.04 -4.30 11.46
C GLN A 468 -6.94 -3.46 12.73
N SER A 469 -5.74 -3.34 13.32
CA SER A 469 -5.50 -2.50 14.50
C SER A 469 -5.70 -1.02 14.17
N GLN A 470 -5.25 -0.56 13.01
CA GLN A 470 -5.42 0.79 12.51
C GLN A 470 -6.91 1.11 12.35
N ASN A 471 -7.64 0.37 11.55
CA ASN A 471 -9.05 0.65 11.22
C ASN A 471 -9.98 0.54 12.45
N SER A 472 -9.59 -0.24 13.47
CA SER A 472 -10.35 -0.37 14.74
C SER A 472 -9.92 0.60 15.83
N LEU A 473 -8.96 1.51 15.58
CA LEU A 473 -8.34 2.40 16.57
C LEU A 473 -7.75 1.63 17.77
N ASN A 474 -7.26 0.40 17.56
CA ASN A 474 -6.68 -0.41 18.62
C ASN A 474 -5.16 -0.19 18.77
N TYR A 475 -4.77 1.04 18.99
CA TYR A 475 -3.39 1.47 19.21
C TYR A 475 -3.37 2.77 20.02
N ASP A 476 -2.22 3.17 20.55
CA ASP A 476 -2.00 4.50 21.14
C ASP A 476 -1.46 5.46 20.07
N MET A 477 -0.35 5.09 19.47
CA MET A 477 0.25 5.73 18.32
C MET A 477 0.59 4.64 17.30
N ILE A 478 0.37 4.92 16.02
CA ILE A 478 0.64 3.96 14.95
C ILE A 478 1.44 4.61 13.82
N ARG A 479 2.46 3.90 13.31
CA ARG A 479 3.20 4.34 12.13
C ARG A 479 2.21 4.55 10.98
N GLY A 480 2.38 5.57 10.20
CA GLY A 480 1.56 5.86 9.04
C GLY A 480 2.36 6.53 7.95
N GLY A 481 1.70 6.85 6.91
CA GLY A 481 2.10 7.66 5.80
C GLY A 481 0.89 7.84 4.90
N TRP A 482 0.94 8.81 4.04
CA TRP A 482 -0.04 9.00 2.99
C TRP A 482 0.69 9.17 1.67
N ILE A 483 0.28 8.44 0.67
CA ILE A 483 0.73 8.61 -0.70
C ILE A 483 -0.36 9.41 -1.39
N GLY A 484 0.00 10.52 -2.03
CA GLY A 484 -0.98 11.31 -2.77
C GLY A 484 -1.64 10.50 -3.87
N ASP A 485 -2.96 10.46 -3.89
CA ASP A 485 -3.71 9.75 -4.92
C ASP A 485 -3.63 10.47 -6.27
N PHE A 486 -3.39 11.80 -6.23
CA PHE A 486 -3.27 12.67 -7.41
C PHE A 486 -2.52 13.96 -7.05
N MET A 487 -2.10 14.70 -8.09
CA MET A 487 -1.27 15.92 -7.96
C MET A 487 -2.09 17.16 -7.55
N ASP A 488 -2.76 17.10 -6.38
CA ASP A 488 -3.50 18.22 -5.80
C ASP A 488 -3.44 18.16 -4.27
N PRO A 489 -3.30 19.30 -3.55
CA PRO A 489 -3.18 19.30 -2.08
C PRO A 489 -4.37 18.67 -1.34
N VAL A 490 -5.54 18.65 -1.95
CA VAL A 490 -6.75 18.11 -1.34
C VAL A 490 -6.61 16.63 -0.99
N THR A 491 -5.78 15.84 -1.72
CA THR A 491 -5.53 14.42 -1.41
C THR A 491 -4.90 14.20 -0.04
N PHE A 492 -4.13 15.18 0.48
CA PHE A 492 -3.51 15.12 1.82
C PHE A 492 -4.42 15.66 2.92
N LEU A 493 -5.36 16.54 2.57
CA LEU A 493 -6.19 17.24 3.55
C LEU A 493 -7.53 16.55 3.79
N THR A 494 -8.16 15.97 2.78
CA THR A 494 -9.46 15.28 2.94
C THR A 494 -9.40 14.07 3.84
N VAL A 495 -8.23 13.43 3.97
CA VAL A 495 -7.99 12.31 4.90
C VAL A 495 -8.43 12.62 6.33
N TRP A 496 -8.27 13.88 6.78
CA TRP A 496 -8.53 14.28 8.17
C TRP A 496 -9.94 14.80 8.42
N THR A 497 -10.83 14.77 7.42
CA THR A 497 -12.23 15.16 7.63
C THR A 497 -12.96 14.21 8.57
N THR A 498 -13.96 14.73 9.25
CA THR A 498 -14.78 13.96 10.19
C THR A 498 -15.50 12.82 9.47
N GLY A 499 -15.25 11.59 9.93
CA GLY A 499 -15.89 10.39 9.38
C GLY A 499 -15.30 9.89 8.06
N ASN A 500 -14.18 10.47 7.60
CA ASN A 500 -13.41 9.90 6.48
C ASN A 500 -12.90 8.51 6.85
N GLY A 501 -13.02 7.56 5.94
CA GLY A 501 -12.65 6.16 6.15
C GLY A 501 -11.15 5.94 6.42
N ASN A 502 -10.30 6.90 6.01
CA ASN A 502 -8.85 6.89 6.23
C ASN A 502 -8.40 7.74 7.43
N ASN A 503 -9.34 8.44 8.10
CA ASN A 503 -9.06 9.18 9.33
C ASN A 503 -9.02 8.22 10.53
N ASP A 504 -8.00 7.41 10.59
CA ASP A 504 -7.78 6.44 11.67
C ASP A 504 -7.18 7.09 12.92
N THR A 505 -7.57 8.31 13.28
CA THR A 505 -7.05 9.03 14.47
C THR A 505 -8.12 9.32 15.52
N GLY A 506 -9.39 9.28 15.10
CA GLY A 506 -10.51 9.75 15.92
C GLY A 506 -10.57 11.29 16.05
N TRP A 507 -9.72 12.02 15.35
CA TRP A 507 -9.75 13.49 15.30
C TRP A 507 -10.94 13.97 14.48
N SER A 508 -11.56 15.06 14.92
CA SER A 508 -12.71 15.69 14.27
C SER A 508 -12.71 17.19 14.57
N ASN A 509 -12.95 17.99 13.55
CA ASN A 509 -13.09 19.44 13.71
C ASN A 509 -14.05 20.02 12.66
N PRO A 510 -15.26 20.46 13.06
CA PRO A 510 -16.26 20.98 12.13
C PRO A 510 -15.81 22.22 11.33
N THR A 511 -14.90 23.04 11.87
CA THR A 511 -14.34 24.19 11.14
C THR A 511 -13.41 23.72 10.02
N TYR A 512 -12.63 22.67 10.29
CA TYR A 512 -11.79 22.03 9.27
C TYR A 512 -12.62 21.47 8.13
N ASP A 513 -13.67 20.71 8.45
CA ASP A 513 -14.57 20.13 7.47
C ASP A 513 -15.23 21.23 6.60
N GLN A 514 -15.68 22.32 7.26
CA GLN A 514 -16.28 23.46 6.55
C GLN A 514 -15.29 24.15 5.58
N LEU A 515 -14.02 24.29 5.95
CA LEU A 515 -12.99 24.88 5.08
C LEU A 515 -12.78 24.03 3.83
N LEU A 516 -12.73 22.71 3.96
CA LEU A 516 -12.61 21.79 2.82
C LEU A 516 -13.87 21.79 1.93
N ASP A 517 -15.06 21.89 2.53
CA ASP A 517 -16.31 22.05 1.77
C ASP A 517 -16.32 23.36 0.97
N GLN A 518 -15.82 24.45 1.54
CA GLN A 518 -15.70 25.73 0.85
C GLN A 518 -14.67 25.66 -0.29
N ALA A 519 -13.55 24.97 -0.07
CA ALA A 519 -12.55 24.73 -1.12
C ALA A 519 -13.13 23.91 -2.29
N ALA A 520 -13.96 22.90 -2.00
CA ALA A 520 -14.61 22.08 -3.02
C ALA A 520 -15.69 22.81 -3.83
N GLN A 521 -16.28 23.88 -3.28
CA GLN A 521 -17.39 24.62 -3.91
C GLN A 521 -16.95 25.87 -4.68
N THR A 522 -15.69 26.32 -4.54
CA THR A 522 -15.22 27.53 -5.22
C THR A 522 -14.53 27.21 -6.56
N GLY A 523 -14.94 27.92 -7.61
CA GLY A 523 -14.26 27.91 -8.91
C GLY A 523 -13.05 28.85 -9.01
N ASP A 524 -12.75 29.65 -7.95
CA ASP A 524 -11.58 30.53 -7.88
C ASP A 524 -10.37 29.77 -7.33
N PRO A 525 -9.32 29.51 -8.12
CA PRO A 525 -8.17 28.71 -7.70
C PRO A 525 -7.45 29.29 -6.48
N GLN A 526 -7.32 30.62 -6.40
CA GLN A 526 -6.62 31.26 -5.27
C GLN A 526 -7.42 31.10 -3.98
N LYS A 527 -8.72 31.38 -4.01
CA LYS A 527 -9.60 31.19 -2.84
C LYS A 527 -9.64 29.74 -2.38
N ARG A 528 -9.60 28.82 -3.34
CA ARG A 528 -9.51 27.38 -3.03
C ARG A 528 -8.25 27.07 -2.23
N PHE A 529 -7.10 27.54 -2.67
CA PHE A 529 -5.85 27.34 -1.96
C PHE A 529 -5.80 28.09 -0.61
N ASP A 530 -6.41 29.25 -0.50
CA ASP A 530 -6.53 29.97 0.78
C ASP A 530 -7.31 29.13 1.80
N PHE A 531 -8.44 28.54 1.43
CA PHE A 531 -9.21 27.63 2.30
C PHE A 531 -8.41 26.37 2.68
N LEU A 532 -7.68 25.77 1.74
CA LEU A 532 -6.84 24.62 2.01
C LEU A 532 -5.70 24.96 2.96
N HIS A 533 -5.05 26.12 2.82
CA HIS A 533 -4.03 26.62 3.76
C HIS A 533 -4.61 26.85 5.16
N GLU A 534 -5.78 27.47 5.27
CA GLU A 534 -6.44 27.68 6.58
C GLU A 534 -6.77 26.33 7.24
N ALA A 535 -7.23 25.35 6.47
CA ALA A 535 -7.51 24.01 6.97
C ALA A 535 -6.22 23.32 7.46
N GLU A 536 -5.13 23.36 6.67
CA GLU A 536 -3.86 22.78 7.06
C GLU A 536 -3.27 23.42 8.32
N GLN A 537 -3.30 24.76 8.41
CA GLN A 537 -2.87 25.49 9.61
C GLN A 537 -3.68 25.10 10.85
N LEU A 538 -5.00 24.97 10.70
CA LEU A 538 -5.87 24.53 11.79
C LEU A 538 -5.51 23.12 12.27
N PHE A 539 -5.30 22.19 11.35
CA PHE A 539 -4.88 20.81 11.66
C PHE A 539 -3.53 20.79 12.38
N LEU A 540 -2.53 21.52 11.85
CA LEU A 540 -1.18 21.57 12.43
C LEU A 540 -1.12 22.28 13.78
N SER A 541 -2.08 23.15 14.11
CA SER A 541 -2.20 23.77 15.43
C SER A 541 -2.62 22.79 16.54
N GLN A 542 -3.26 21.68 16.18
CA GLN A 542 -3.72 20.62 17.06
C GLN A 542 -3.53 19.22 16.42
N PRO A 543 -2.32 18.90 16.01
CA PRO A 543 -2.07 17.82 15.06
C PRO A 543 -2.56 16.46 15.57
N ALA A 544 -3.20 15.70 14.70
CA ALA A 544 -3.54 14.29 14.95
C ALA A 544 -2.44 13.33 14.51
N VAL A 545 -1.33 13.87 14.03
CA VAL A 545 -0.15 13.10 13.59
C VAL A 545 1.14 13.70 14.16
N VAL A 546 2.18 12.90 14.20
CA VAL A 546 3.57 13.36 14.34
C VAL A 546 4.18 13.33 12.94
N CYS A 547 4.37 14.51 12.34
CA CYS A 547 5.03 14.68 11.06
C CYS A 547 6.50 14.30 11.16
N ILE A 548 7.06 13.55 10.20
CA ILE A 548 8.45 13.09 10.26
C ILE A 548 9.23 13.53 9.03
N TYR A 549 8.91 13.05 7.84
CA TYR A 549 9.54 13.48 6.59
C TYR A 549 8.63 13.26 5.38
N TRP A 550 8.84 14.05 4.33
CA TRP A 550 8.32 13.78 3.00
C TRP A 550 9.23 12.77 2.30
N TYR A 551 8.61 11.76 1.71
CA TYR A 551 9.29 10.61 1.15
C TYR A 551 10.13 10.91 -0.10
N THR A 552 11.09 10.03 -0.32
CA THR A 552 11.63 9.67 -1.63
C THR A 552 11.44 8.17 -1.84
N ARG A 553 11.23 7.74 -3.06
CA ARG A 553 11.18 6.32 -3.40
C ARG A 553 12.59 5.78 -3.60
N VAL A 554 13.01 4.82 -2.78
CA VAL A 554 14.38 4.28 -2.80
C VAL A 554 14.32 2.78 -3.07
N TYR A 555 14.88 2.34 -4.18
CA TYR A 555 14.85 0.94 -4.60
C TYR A 555 16.05 0.58 -5.48
N LEU A 556 16.32 -0.71 -5.61
CA LEU A 556 17.25 -1.21 -6.60
C LEU A 556 16.49 -1.57 -7.89
N LEU A 557 17.07 -1.21 -9.04
CA LEU A 557 16.53 -1.49 -10.35
C LEU A 557 17.64 -2.02 -11.26
N ASP A 558 17.40 -3.18 -11.87
CA ASP A 558 18.33 -3.76 -12.83
C ASP A 558 18.35 -2.92 -14.12
N PRO A 559 19.53 -2.60 -14.68
CA PRO A 559 19.64 -1.78 -15.89
C PRO A 559 18.97 -2.37 -17.14
N SER A 560 18.63 -3.66 -17.14
CA SER A 560 17.87 -4.28 -18.24
C SER A 560 16.41 -3.83 -18.31
N VAL A 561 15.85 -3.28 -17.23
CA VAL A 561 14.49 -2.71 -17.22
C VAL A 561 14.50 -1.37 -17.95
N LYS A 562 13.64 -1.24 -18.94
CA LYS A 562 13.49 -0.04 -19.76
C LYS A 562 12.14 0.62 -19.52
N ASN A 563 12.08 1.93 -19.75
CA ASN A 563 10.89 2.75 -19.59
C ASN A 563 10.35 2.82 -18.15
N TRP A 564 11.23 2.61 -17.16
CA TRP A 564 10.92 2.83 -15.76
C TRP A 564 11.36 4.24 -15.36
N TYR A 565 10.45 5.20 -15.41
CA TYR A 565 10.73 6.63 -15.17
C TYR A 565 10.51 7.03 -13.71
N PRO A 566 11.21 8.08 -13.21
CA PRO A 566 11.01 8.60 -11.85
C PRO A 566 9.69 9.38 -11.77
N LEU A 567 8.65 8.76 -11.25
CA LEU A 567 7.30 9.31 -11.16
C LEU A 567 6.94 9.61 -9.71
N ALA A 568 6.41 10.82 -9.42
CA ALA A 568 6.11 11.25 -8.06
C ALA A 568 5.01 10.43 -7.36
N LEU A 569 4.05 9.87 -8.11
CA LEU A 569 3.04 8.96 -7.58
C LEU A 569 3.47 7.49 -7.62
N ASP A 570 4.66 7.16 -8.15
CA ASP A 570 5.18 5.79 -8.38
C ASP A 570 4.19 4.87 -9.15
N LEU A 571 3.28 5.47 -9.94
CA LEU A 571 2.31 4.76 -10.76
C LEU A 571 2.92 4.44 -12.13
N HIS A 572 3.30 3.18 -12.33
CA HIS A 572 3.94 2.74 -13.56
C HIS A 572 2.96 1.99 -14.45
N ASN A 573 2.68 2.53 -15.62
CA ASN A 573 1.85 1.83 -16.59
C ASN A 573 2.64 0.69 -17.23
N PHE A 574 2.41 -0.54 -16.77
CA PHE A 574 3.17 -1.74 -17.16
C PHE A 574 3.10 -2.06 -18.66
N LYS A 575 2.17 -1.48 -19.41
CA LYS A 575 2.12 -1.72 -20.88
C LYS A 575 3.34 -1.15 -21.61
N TYR A 576 4.00 -0.11 -21.05
CA TYR A 576 5.17 0.53 -21.66
C TYR A 576 6.50 -0.09 -21.19
N ILE A 577 6.51 -0.76 -20.04
CA ILE A 577 7.73 -1.37 -19.50
C ILE A 577 8.25 -2.45 -20.43
N ASP A 578 9.58 -2.45 -20.66
CA ASP A 578 10.26 -3.46 -21.46
C ASP A 578 11.51 -4.00 -20.74
N LEU A 579 11.99 -5.15 -21.17
CA LEU A 579 13.22 -5.77 -20.71
C LEU A 579 14.21 -5.87 -21.87
N GLU A 580 15.44 -5.37 -21.69
CA GLU A 580 16.50 -5.54 -22.67
C GLU A 580 16.97 -7.00 -22.65
N THR A 581 16.93 -7.64 -23.81
CA THR A 581 17.61 -8.92 -24.00
C THR A 581 19.03 -8.61 -24.41
N GLU A 582 20.05 -9.11 -23.70
CA GLU A 582 21.40 -9.04 -24.22
C GLU A 582 21.42 -9.55 -25.67
N ALA A 583 21.91 -8.71 -26.58
CA ALA A 583 22.08 -9.12 -27.93
C ALA A 583 23.03 -10.34 -27.90
N SER A 584 22.54 -11.50 -28.37
CA SER A 584 23.40 -12.67 -28.57
C SER A 584 24.69 -12.19 -29.26
N PRO A 585 25.89 -12.47 -28.71
CA PRO A 585 27.10 -12.00 -29.35
C PRO A 585 27.06 -12.50 -30.78
N ALA A 586 26.98 -11.55 -31.72
CA ALA A 586 26.99 -11.87 -33.13
C ALA A 586 28.15 -12.82 -33.37
N GLN A 587 27.87 -14.01 -33.92
CA GLN A 587 28.88 -14.94 -34.39
C GLN A 587 29.84 -14.14 -35.28
N LYS A 588 31.03 -13.82 -34.73
CA LYS A 588 32.14 -13.31 -35.49
C LYS A 588 32.89 -14.49 -36.14
#